data_2693ae89e9ddcf8b359942e661c08128
#
_entry.id   2693ae89e9ddcf8b359942e661c08128
#
_cell.length_a   1.000
_cell.length_b   1.000
_cell.length_c   1.000
_cell.angle_alpha   90.00
_cell.angle_beta   90.00
_cell.angle_gamma   90.00
#
_symmetry.space_group_name_H-M   'P 1'
#
loop_
_entity.id
_entity.type
_entity.pdbx_description
1 polymer ?
#
loop_
_entity_poly.entity_id
_entity_poly.type
_entity_poly.pdbx_seq_one_letter_code
_entity_poly.pdbx_strand_id
1 'polypeptide(L)'
;KKIVDLALTKFIVAVSADTEISDGEYLTNDGKVGGKENPYIRATKVDTTQLRDDPNCHDATYVMVKDPLTVPAHSYVLYNIRVYNEGETDVYAGEVTDHLPEYLDYVDCDFNKNKFEWKVASDGKTISTTFLSHDRNADKILKSFDKKNDNGEGSGLDYQDLQVLCRVNDKAPTNTNIVNVAEITRYENKDGDPIPEEDIDSRPNNS
;
A
#
# COMPACT_ATOMS: atom_id res chain seq x y z
N LYS A 1 -26.21 0.58 10.64
CA LYS A 1 -24.85 1.01 10.94
C LYS A 1 -24.15 1.19 9.60
N LYS A 2 -23.40 2.27 9.42
CA LYS A 2 -22.60 2.47 8.21
C LYS A 2 -21.39 1.54 8.25
N ILE A 3 -21.05 1.00 7.09
CA ILE A 3 -19.91 0.08 6.93
C ILE A 3 -18.62 0.88 6.87
N VAL A 4 -17.64 0.46 7.64
CA VAL A 4 -16.25 0.92 7.58
C VAL A 4 -15.44 -0.20 6.95
N ASP A 5 -14.89 0.07 5.79
CA ASP A 5 -14.10 -0.90 5.05
C ASP A 5 -12.99 -0.23 4.26
N LEU A 6 -11.74 -0.67 4.48
CA LEU A 6 -10.58 -0.24 3.74
C LEU A 6 -9.88 -1.47 3.14
N ALA A 7 -9.63 -1.42 1.85
CA ALA A 7 -8.85 -2.42 1.14
C ALA A 7 -7.43 -1.91 0.87
N LEU A 8 -6.49 -2.83 0.66
CA LEU A 8 -5.10 -2.52 0.40
C LEU A 8 -4.57 -3.36 -0.76
N THR A 9 -3.86 -2.72 -1.68
CA THR A 9 -3.07 -3.39 -2.71
C THR A 9 -1.61 -3.00 -2.59
N LYS A 10 -0.70 -3.93 -2.90
CA LYS A 10 0.74 -3.68 -2.87
C LYS A 10 1.37 -4.18 -4.17
N PHE A 11 2.18 -3.35 -4.79
CA PHE A 11 2.81 -3.65 -6.06
C PHE A 11 4.18 -2.98 -6.19
N ILE A 12 5.04 -3.55 -7.03
CA ILE A 12 6.36 -2.99 -7.32
C ILE A 12 6.21 -1.89 -8.38
N VAL A 13 6.84 -0.74 -8.12
CA VAL A 13 6.85 0.40 -9.05
C VAL A 13 8.22 0.67 -9.64
N ALA A 14 9.30 0.22 -9.00
CA ALA A 14 10.66 0.35 -9.52
C ALA A 14 11.58 -0.74 -8.97
N VAL A 15 12.56 -1.12 -9.77
CA VAL A 15 13.68 -1.98 -9.39
C VAL A 15 14.98 -1.35 -9.93
N SER A 16 16.00 -1.26 -9.09
CA SER A 16 17.33 -0.79 -9.49
C SER A 16 18.38 -1.82 -9.12
N ALA A 17 19.16 -2.29 -10.11
CA ALA A 17 20.11 -3.38 -9.91
C ALA A 17 21.41 -2.97 -9.18
N ASP A 18 21.90 -1.74 -9.31
CA ASP A 18 23.30 -1.42 -8.99
C ASP A 18 23.58 -0.05 -8.37
N THR A 19 22.60 0.76 -8.01
CA THR A 19 22.88 2.09 -7.49
C THR A 19 22.28 2.30 -6.12
N GLU A 20 23.11 2.78 -5.19
CA GLU A 20 22.59 3.52 -4.07
C GLU A 20 21.56 4.51 -4.60
N ILE A 21 20.32 4.33 -4.18
CA ILE A 21 19.28 5.30 -4.45
C ILE A 21 19.63 6.50 -3.57
N SER A 22 20.43 7.40 -4.11
CA SER A 22 20.68 8.67 -3.46
C SER A 22 19.46 9.56 -3.62
N ASP A 23 18.87 9.90 -2.51
CA ASP A 23 17.97 11.02 -2.28
C ASP A 23 17.12 11.49 -3.49
N GLY A 24 16.17 10.66 -3.91
CA GLY A 24 15.01 11.14 -4.65
C GLY A 24 15.10 11.14 -6.17
N GLU A 25 16.23 10.93 -6.81
CA GLU A 25 16.32 10.94 -8.29
C GLU A 25 15.64 9.75 -8.98
N TYR A 26 15.45 8.64 -8.27
CA TYR A 26 14.81 7.43 -8.82
C TYR A 26 13.34 7.28 -8.47
N LEU A 27 12.81 8.17 -7.64
CA LEU A 27 11.49 8.03 -7.05
C LEU A 27 10.54 9.12 -7.55
N THR A 28 10.50 9.32 -8.85
CA THR A 28 9.52 10.23 -9.44
C THR A 28 8.11 9.62 -9.30
N ASN A 29 7.14 10.43 -8.89
CA ASN A 29 5.74 10.05 -8.71
C ASN A 29 5.06 9.57 -10.00
N ASP A 30 5.74 9.64 -11.16
CA ASP A 30 5.23 9.25 -12.46
C ASP A 30 5.61 7.81 -12.86
N GLY A 31 6.22 7.05 -11.95
CA GLY A 31 6.62 5.67 -12.20
C GLY A 31 7.80 5.52 -13.17
N LYS A 32 8.59 6.57 -13.37
CA LYS A 32 9.77 6.53 -14.23
C LYS A 32 11.03 6.40 -13.39
N VAL A 33 11.95 5.58 -13.84
CA VAL A 33 13.30 5.48 -13.32
C VAL A 33 14.24 6.15 -14.31
N GLY A 34 14.92 7.22 -13.89
CA GLY A 34 15.83 7.97 -14.77
C GLY A 34 15.15 8.52 -16.05
N GLY A 35 13.88 8.92 -15.97
CA GLY A 35 13.11 9.50 -17.09
C GLY A 35 12.59 8.48 -18.11
N LYS A 36 12.83 7.19 -17.94
CA LYS A 36 12.31 6.10 -18.80
C LYS A 36 11.08 5.47 -18.20
N GLU A 37 10.14 4.99 -19.04
CA GLU A 37 9.02 4.18 -18.56
C GLU A 37 9.53 2.99 -17.74
N ASN A 38 8.92 2.81 -16.57
CA ASN A 38 9.29 1.73 -15.68
C ASN A 38 8.58 0.43 -16.12
N PRO A 39 9.32 -0.59 -16.62
CA PRO A 39 8.70 -1.84 -17.07
C PRO A 39 8.14 -2.68 -15.90
N TYR A 40 8.41 -2.30 -14.67
CA TYR A 40 8.00 -3.04 -13.48
C TYR A 40 6.64 -2.61 -12.92
N ILE A 41 6.04 -1.51 -13.41
CA ILE A 41 4.71 -1.11 -12.98
C ILE A 41 3.69 -2.16 -13.46
N ARG A 42 2.95 -2.70 -12.51
CA ARG A 42 1.80 -3.57 -12.77
C ARG A 42 0.55 -2.83 -12.35
N ALA A 43 -0.24 -2.40 -13.33
CA ALA A 43 -1.52 -1.79 -13.07
C ALA A 43 -2.46 -2.80 -12.40
N THR A 44 -3.00 -2.44 -11.25
CA THR A 44 -4.10 -3.19 -10.63
C THR A 44 -5.38 -2.85 -11.40
N LYS A 45 -6.06 -3.87 -11.92
CA LYS A 45 -7.42 -3.72 -12.42
C LYS A 45 -8.38 -3.80 -11.25
N VAL A 46 -9.24 -2.79 -11.11
CA VAL A 46 -10.27 -2.77 -10.09
C VAL A 46 -11.62 -3.03 -10.75
N ASP A 47 -12.41 -3.91 -10.16
CA ASP A 47 -13.80 -4.15 -10.52
C ASP A 47 -14.69 -3.84 -9.32
N THR A 48 -15.50 -2.81 -9.45
CA THR A 48 -16.44 -2.33 -8.44
C THR A 48 -17.89 -2.65 -8.80
N THR A 49 -18.12 -3.44 -9.85
CA THR A 49 -19.48 -3.70 -10.34
C THR A 49 -20.37 -4.31 -9.27
N GLN A 50 -19.89 -5.31 -8.53
CA GLN A 50 -20.66 -5.92 -7.45
C GLN A 50 -20.85 -4.98 -6.26
N LEU A 51 -19.78 -4.27 -5.85
CA LEU A 51 -19.84 -3.26 -4.78
C LEU A 51 -20.87 -2.16 -5.10
N ARG A 52 -20.97 -1.77 -6.39
CA ARG A 52 -21.94 -0.78 -6.86
C ARG A 52 -23.37 -1.35 -6.93
N ASP A 53 -23.56 -2.54 -7.47
CA ASP A 53 -24.88 -3.02 -7.93
C ASP A 53 -25.55 -3.99 -6.94
N ASP A 54 -24.78 -4.74 -6.14
CA ASP A 54 -25.30 -5.67 -5.14
C ASP A 54 -25.27 -5.04 -3.73
N PRO A 55 -26.44 -4.85 -3.08
CA PRO A 55 -26.49 -4.28 -1.73
C PRO A 55 -25.89 -5.18 -0.64
N ASN A 56 -25.60 -6.45 -0.95
CA ASN A 56 -24.97 -7.38 -0.01
C ASN A 56 -23.46 -7.54 -0.26
N CYS A 57 -22.93 -6.89 -1.29
CA CYS A 57 -21.49 -6.88 -1.55
C CYS A 57 -20.86 -5.65 -0.92
N HIS A 58 -19.79 -5.87 -0.19
CA HIS A 58 -19.04 -4.81 0.52
C HIS A 58 -17.61 -4.64 0.01
N ASP A 59 -17.15 -5.55 -0.86
CA ASP A 59 -15.79 -5.57 -1.37
C ASP A 59 -15.73 -5.33 -2.88
N ALA A 60 -14.72 -4.59 -3.33
CA ALA A 60 -14.33 -4.56 -4.73
C ALA A 60 -13.41 -5.75 -5.07
N THR A 61 -13.26 -6.04 -6.34
CA THR A 61 -12.32 -7.06 -6.80
C THR A 61 -11.07 -6.40 -7.39
N TYR A 62 -9.90 -6.80 -6.91
CA TYR A 62 -8.61 -6.31 -7.37
C TYR A 62 -7.88 -7.41 -8.15
N VAL A 63 -7.79 -7.24 -9.48
CA VAL A 63 -7.04 -8.16 -10.32
C VAL A 63 -5.61 -7.64 -10.46
N MET A 64 -4.71 -8.23 -9.72
CA MET A 64 -3.28 -7.97 -9.86
C MET A 64 -2.70 -8.89 -10.93
N VAL A 65 -1.98 -8.32 -11.90
CA VAL A 65 -1.16 -9.14 -12.80
C VAL A 65 -0.01 -9.70 -11.98
N LYS A 66 -0.13 -10.96 -11.58
CA LYS A 66 0.88 -11.69 -10.78
C LYS A 66 1.93 -12.37 -11.67
N ASP A 67 2.48 -11.66 -12.64
CA ASP A 67 3.72 -12.15 -13.26
C ASP A 67 4.85 -11.90 -12.27
N PRO A 68 5.50 -12.95 -11.74
CA PRO A 68 6.63 -12.74 -10.84
C PRO A 68 7.73 -11.98 -11.58
N LEU A 69 8.15 -10.86 -10.97
CA LEU A 69 9.30 -10.13 -11.46
C LEU A 69 10.57 -10.84 -11.01
N THR A 70 11.45 -11.12 -11.97
CA THR A 70 12.80 -11.55 -11.64
C THR A 70 13.59 -10.33 -11.18
N VAL A 71 13.96 -10.32 -9.92
CA VAL A 71 14.73 -9.24 -9.28
C VAL A 71 16.11 -9.80 -8.94
N PRO A 72 17.21 -9.21 -9.44
CA PRO A 72 18.56 -9.64 -9.07
C PRO A 72 18.81 -9.50 -7.56
N ALA A 73 19.66 -10.34 -6.99
CA ALA A 73 20.13 -10.17 -5.63
C ALA A 73 20.75 -8.76 -5.45
N HIS A 74 20.64 -8.22 -4.26
CA HIS A 74 21.09 -6.86 -3.89
C HIS A 74 20.36 -5.70 -4.58
N SER A 75 19.36 -5.97 -5.42
CA SER A 75 18.55 -4.91 -6.04
C SER A 75 17.72 -4.16 -5.00
N TYR A 76 17.58 -2.87 -5.23
CA TYR A 76 16.58 -2.06 -4.55
C TYR A 76 15.21 -2.25 -5.20
N VAL A 77 14.18 -2.37 -4.41
CA VAL A 77 12.79 -2.56 -4.83
C VAL A 77 11.92 -1.50 -4.18
N LEU A 78 11.27 -0.68 -4.99
CA LEU A 78 10.30 0.30 -4.52
C LEU A 78 8.90 -0.30 -4.60
N TYR A 79 8.26 -0.43 -3.47
CA TYR A 79 6.85 -0.83 -3.37
C TYR A 79 5.95 0.39 -3.26
N ASN A 80 4.79 0.31 -3.90
CA ASN A 80 3.65 1.18 -3.64
C ASN A 80 2.57 0.38 -2.90
N ILE A 81 2.07 0.95 -1.82
CA ILE A 81 0.95 0.43 -1.06
C ILE A 81 -0.20 1.41 -1.28
N ARG A 82 -1.28 0.94 -1.90
CA ARG A 82 -2.47 1.74 -2.16
C ARG A 82 -3.60 1.30 -1.27
N VAL A 83 -4.12 2.23 -0.49
CA VAL A 83 -5.26 2.03 0.40
C VAL A 83 -6.48 2.64 -0.26
N TYR A 84 -7.56 1.86 -0.38
CA TYR A 84 -8.86 2.27 -0.90
C TYR A 84 -9.91 2.31 0.20
N ASN A 85 -10.92 3.15 0.04
CA ASN A 85 -12.11 3.11 0.88
C ASN A 85 -13.29 2.52 0.10
N GLU A 86 -13.70 1.31 0.50
CA GLU A 86 -14.87 0.59 -0.04
C GLU A 86 -16.12 0.86 0.78
N GLY A 87 -15.95 1.47 1.97
CA GLY A 87 -16.99 1.68 2.95
C GLY A 87 -17.93 2.86 2.67
N GLU A 88 -18.89 3.01 3.54
CA GLU A 88 -19.96 4.02 3.47
C GLU A 88 -19.64 5.30 4.26
N THR A 89 -18.46 5.42 4.83
CA THR A 89 -18.04 6.56 5.66
C THR A 89 -16.62 7.00 5.36
N ASP A 90 -16.37 8.29 5.51
CA ASP A 90 -15.04 8.86 5.38
C ASP A 90 -14.18 8.42 6.58
N VAL A 91 -12.98 7.90 6.30
CA VAL A 91 -12.07 7.36 7.33
C VAL A 91 -10.61 7.62 6.97
N TYR A 92 -9.73 7.46 7.96
CA TYR A 92 -8.28 7.44 7.76
C TYR A 92 -7.73 6.03 7.97
N ALA A 93 -6.71 5.67 7.19
CA ALA A 93 -5.83 4.57 7.54
C ALA A 93 -4.85 5.06 8.62
N GLY A 94 -5.24 4.94 9.88
CA GLY A 94 -4.51 5.48 11.03
C GLY A 94 -3.10 4.90 11.19
N GLU A 95 -2.92 3.62 10.82
CA GLU A 95 -1.61 2.98 10.75
C GLU A 95 -1.61 1.90 9.66
N VAL A 96 -0.53 1.86 8.89
CA VAL A 96 -0.25 0.80 7.91
C VAL A 96 1.03 0.09 8.33
N THR A 97 0.99 -1.23 8.38
CA THR A 97 2.11 -2.09 8.78
C THR A 97 2.51 -3.00 7.63
N ASP A 98 3.80 -3.13 7.40
CA ASP A 98 4.39 -4.00 6.39
C ASP A 98 5.29 -5.03 7.06
N HIS A 99 5.10 -6.31 6.73
CA HIS A 99 5.86 -7.42 7.27
C HIS A 99 6.87 -7.90 6.23
N LEU A 100 8.10 -7.38 6.33
CA LEU A 100 9.17 -7.71 5.39
C LEU A 100 9.57 -9.17 5.52
N PRO A 101 9.52 -9.97 4.43
CA PRO A 101 9.97 -11.36 4.46
C PRO A 101 11.49 -11.44 4.70
N GLU A 102 11.98 -12.63 4.98
CA GLU A 102 13.39 -12.89 5.32
C GLU A 102 14.38 -12.27 4.33
N TYR A 103 14.06 -12.30 3.05
CA TYR A 103 14.96 -11.89 1.97
C TYR A 103 14.85 -10.42 1.54
N LEU A 104 13.99 -9.65 2.21
CA LEU A 104 13.88 -8.20 2.04
C LEU A 104 14.35 -7.46 3.27
N ASP A 105 15.18 -6.45 3.08
CA ASP A 105 15.61 -5.55 4.13
C ASP A 105 15.04 -4.14 3.92
N TYR A 106 14.68 -3.49 5.01
CA TYR A 106 14.34 -2.08 5.01
C TYR A 106 15.56 -1.24 4.67
N VAL A 107 15.41 -0.24 3.82
CA VAL A 107 16.48 0.71 3.52
C VAL A 107 16.35 1.92 4.44
N ASP A 108 17.35 2.13 5.29
CA ASP A 108 17.40 3.29 6.18
C ASP A 108 17.84 4.54 5.42
N CYS A 109 16.88 5.23 4.79
CA CYS A 109 17.09 6.41 3.98
C CYS A 109 16.05 7.50 4.29
N ASP A 110 16.35 8.73 3.89
CA ASP A 110 15.49 9.88 4.11
C ASP A 110 14.13 9.72 3.42
N PHE A 111 14.08 9.10 2.26
CA PHE A 111 12.84 8.79 1.58
C PHE A 111 11.88 7.99 2.47
N ASN A 112 12.35 6.89 3.05
CA ASN A 112 11.53 6.08 3.94
C ASN A 112 11.19 6.80 5.25
N LYS A 113 12.18 7.44 5.87
CA LYS A 113 12.04 8.08 7.20
C LYS A 113 11.28 9.39 7.18
N ASN A 114 11.56 10.24 6.20
CA ASN A 114 11.10 11.63 6.23
C ASN A 114 9.90 11.87 5.30
N LYS A 115 9.80 11.15 4.16
CA LYS A 115 8.69 11.33 3.23
C LYS A 115 7.44 10.56 3.65
N PHE A 116 7.59 9.29 4.04
CA PHE A 116 6.47 8.43 4.44
C PHE A 116 6.52 8.00 5.90
N GLU A 117 7.51 8.49 6.66
CA GLU A 117 7.62 8.35 8.11
C GLU A 117 7.61 6.89 8.61
N TRP A 118 8.19 5.97 7.82
CA TRP A 118 8.30 4.58 8.21
C TRP A 118 9.18 4.40 9.45
N LYS A 119 8.72 3.57 10.37
CA LYS A 119 9.42 3.17 11.60
C LYS A 119 9.65 1.68 11.58
N VAL A 120 10.83 1.26 11.98
CA VAL A 120 11.24 -0.15 12.06
C VAL A 120 11.08 -0.63 13.49
N ALA A 121 10.39 -1.76 13.68
CA ALA A 121 10.29 -2.42 14.97
C ALA A 121 11.62 -3.10 15.36
N SER A 122 11.71 -3.56 16.61
CA SER A 122 12.92 -4.19 17.14
C SER A 122 13.32 -5.50 16.45
N ASP A 123 12.40 -6.14 15.74
CA ASP A 123 12.66 -7.34 14.94
C ASP A 123 13.37 -7.04 13.60
N GLY A 124 13.46 -5.76 13.22
CA GLY A 124 14.07 -5.32 11.96
C GLY A 124 13.28 -5.70 10.70
N LYS A 125 12.11 -6.31 10.83
CA LYS A 125 11.28 -6.84 9.73
C LYS A 125 9.87 -6.28 9.71
N THR A 126 9.33 -5.88 10.83
CA THR A 126 8.05 -5.18 10.91
C THR A 126 8.29 -3.69 10.81
N ILE A 127 7.68 -3.06 9.82
CA ILE A 127 7.73 -1.61 9.64
C ILE A 127 6.32 -1.04 9.63
N SER A 128 6.14 0.14 10.20
CA SER A 128 4.83 0.79 10.22
C SER A 128 4.94 2.30 9.99
N THR A 129 3.85 2.89 9.54
CA THR A 129 3.72 4.34 9.39
C THR A 129 2.32 4.82 9.75
N THR A 130 2.25 5.99 10.34
CA THR A 130 1.01 6.73 10.59
C THR A 130 0.83 7.90 9.61
N PHE A 131 1.54 7.89 8.49
CA PHE A 131 1.54 8.99 7.51
C PHE A 131 0.13 9.35 7.00
N LEU A 132 -0.77 8.36 6.89
CA LEU A 132 -2.15 8.55 6.44
C LEU A 132 -3.15 8.83 7.58
N SER A 133 -2.68 8.99 8.83
CA SER A 133 -3.54 9.29 9.97
C SER A 133 -4.01 10.75 9.97
N HIS A 134 -5.11 11.00 10.67
CA HIS A 134 -5.64 12.35 10.88
C HIS A 134 -4.59 13.29 11.49
N ASP A 135 -3.91 12.85 12.55
CA ASP A 135 -2.94 13.68 13.27
C ASP A 135 -1.70 14.07 12.46
N ARG A 136 -1.32 13.21 11.51
CA ARG A 136 -0.15 13.46 10.66
C ARG A 136 -0.51 14.25 9.41
N ASN A 137 -1.59 13.88 8.75
CA ASN A 137 -2.00 14.48 7.49
C ASN A 137 -3.54 14.49 7.37
N ALA A 138 -4.19 15.50 7.91
CA ALA A 138 -5.65 15.61 7.89
C ALA A 138 -6.28 15.69 6.48
N ASP A 139 -5.47 16.01 5.45
CA ASP A 139 -5.89 16.00 4.05
C ASP A 139 -5.88 14.59 3.42
N LYS A 140 -5.36 13.58 4.12
CA LYS A 140 -5.29 12.19 3.65
C LYS A 140 -6.54 11.36 4.00
N ILE A 141 -7.63 12.00 4.36
CA ILE A 141 -8.90 11.31 4.56
C ILE A 141 -9.32 10.59 3.28
N LEU A 142 -9.72 9.33 3.44
CA LEU A 142 -10.29 8.52 2.37
C LEU A 142 -11.80 8.69 2.37
N LYS A 143 -12.33 9.26 1.29
CA LYS A 143 -13.76 9.47 1.12
C LYS A 143 -14.47 8.15 0.93
N SER A 144 -15.70 8.07 1.46
CA SER A 144 -16.56 6.90 1.24
C SER A 144 -16.79 6.60 -0.23
N PHE A 145 -17.03 5.34 -0.55
CA PHE A 145 -17.30 4.90 -1.93
C PHE A 145 -18.45 5.70 -2.57
N ASP A 146 -18.17 6.34 -3.70
CA ASP A 146 -19.15 7.09 -4.48
C ASP A 146 -19.87 6.17 -5.47
N LYS A 147 -20.77 5.37 -4.95
CA LYS A 147 -21.61 4.43 -5.71
C LYS A 147 -22.31 5.07 -6.91
N LYS A 148 -22.72 6.32 -6.78
CA LYS A 148 -23.52 7.01 -7.82
C LYS A 148 -22.70 7.36 -9.05
N ASN A 149 -21.43 7.72 -8.85
CA ASN A 149 -20.53 8.15 -9.92
C ASN A 149 -19.53 7.05 -10.34
N ASP A 150 -19.66 5.84 -9.77
CA ASP A 150 -18.80 4.72 -10.11
C ASP A 150 -19.17 4.11 -11.46
N ASN A 151 -18.16 3.84 -12.28
CA ASN A 151 -18.30 3.25 -13.62
C ASN A 151 -18.17 1.71 -13.64
N GLY A 152 -17.97 1.08 -12.47
CA GLY A 152 -17.68 -0.36 -12.37
C GLY A 152 -16.19 -0.72 -12.47
N GLU A 153 -15.32 0.28 -12.70
CA GLU A 153 -13.87 0.12 -12.83
C GLU A 153 -13.10 0.91 -11.75
N GLY A 154 -13.75 1.16 -10.62
CA GLY A 154 -13.15 1.81 -9.47
C GLY A 154 -13.14 3.34 -9.47
N SER A 155 -13.88 4.00 -10.37
CA SER A 155 -13.90 5.47 -10.40
C SER A 155 -14.58 6.11 -9.18
N GLY A 156 -15.40 5.34 -8.46
CA GLY A 156 -16.04 5.77 -7.22
C GLY A 156 -15.21 5.53 -5.96
N LEU A 157 -14.09 4.81 -6.07
CA LEU A 157 -13.19 4.55 -4.95
C LEU A 157 -12.22 5.72 -4.75
N ASP A 158 -12.13 6.21 -3.52
CA ASP A 158 -11.04 7.08 -3.12
C ASP A 158 -9.84 6.26 -2.64
N TYR A 159 -8.62 6.75 -2.86
CA TYR A 159 -7.41 6.05 -2.46
C TYR A 159 -6.29 6.99 -2.01
N GLN A 160 -5.37 6.45 -1.23
CA GLN A 160 -4.12 7.08 -0.82
C GLN A 160 -2.95 6.12 -1.05
N ASP A 161 -1.81 6.67 -1.43
CA ASP A 161 -0.60 5.91 -1.71
C ASP A 161 0.48 6.13 -0.64
N LEU A 162 1.13 5.03 -0.28
CA LEU A 162 2.37 4.99 0.47
C LEU A 162 3.44 4.29 -0.35
N GLN A 163 4.69 4.67 -0.18
CA GLN A 163 5.80 3.97 -0.83
C GLN A 163 6.85 3.58 0.22
N VAL A 164 7.50 2.46 -0.02
CA VAL A 164 8.61 1.99 0.80
C VAL A 164 9.71 1.40 -0.08
N LEU A 165 10.95 1.80 0.20
CA LEU A 165 12.13 1.28 -0.44
C LEU A 165 12.70 0.14 0.37
N CYS A 166 12.86 -1.02 -0.27
CA CYS A 166 13.46 -2.22 0.29
C CYS A 166 14.66 -2.67 -0.56
N ARG A 167 15.45 -3.58 -0.03
CA ARG A 167 16.58 -4.20 -0.75
C ARG A 167 16.50 -5.71 -0.62
N VAL A 168 16.68 -6.41 -1.73
CA VAL A 168 16.87 -7.87 -1.71
C VAL A 168 18.24 -8.17 -1.11
N ASN A 169 18.28 -8.93 -0.02
CA ASN A 169 19.54 -9.26 0.64
C ASN A 169 20.26 -10.46 -0.03
N ASP A 170 21.50 -10.69 0.38
CA ASP A 170 22.38 -11.72 -0.17
C ASP A 170 22.06 -13.15 0.29
N LYS A 171 21.08 -13.30 1.19
CA LYS A 171 20.62 -14.62 1.66
C LYS A 171 19.54 -15.23 0.76
N ALA A 172 18.96 -14.42 -0.16
CA ALA A 172 17.92 -14.91 -1.05
C ALA A 172 18.46 -16.00 -1.98
N PRO A 173 17.96 -17.24 -1.93
CA PRO A 173 18.35 -18.29 -2.85
C PRO A 173 17.95 -17.93 -4.29
N THR A 174 18.69 -18.47 -5.26
CA THR A 174 18.32 -18.32 -6.67
C THR A 174 16.91 -18.89 -6.93
N ASN A 175 16.10 -18.17 -7.68
CA ASN A 175 14.72 -18.55 -8.04
C ASN A 175 13.77 -18.70 -6.82
N THR A 176 13.99 -17.92 -5.78
CA THR A 176 13.07 -17.87 -4.62
C THR A 176 11.98 -16.84 -4.85
N ASN A 177 10.74 -17.22 -4.55
CA ASN A 177 9.63 -16.29 -4.50
C ASN A 177 9.70 -15.45 -3.22
N ILE A 178 9.68 -14.14 -3.38
CA ILE A 178 9.63 -13.18 -2.26
C ILE A 178 8.22 -12.58 -2.25
N VAL A 179 7.45 -12.92 -1.22
CA VAL A 179 6.11 -12.37 -1.00
C VAL A 179 6.21 -11.36 0.13
N ASN A 180 5.79 -10.13 -0.13
CA ASN A 180 5.78 -9.06 0.85
C ASN A 180 4.34 -8.62 1.13
N VAL A 181 3.91 -8.67 2.39
CA VAL A 181 2.52 -8.47 2.83
C VAL A 181 2.44 -7.23 3.72
N ALA A 182 1.48 -6.36 3.40
CA ALA A 182 1.14 -5.20 4.23
C ALA A 182 -0.33 -5.27 4.67
N GLU A 183 -0.63 -4.60 5.78
CA GLU A 183 -1.98 -4.53 6.35
C GLU A 183 -2.27 -3.14 6.94
N ILE A 184 -3.55 -2.84 7.12
CA ILE A 184 -4.00 -1.65 7.84
C ILE A 184 -4.23 -2.08 9.29
N THR A 185 -3.41 -1.58 10.22
CA THR A 185 -3.44 -2.00 11.63
C THR A 185 -4.25 -1.06 12.52
N ARG A 186 -4.59 0.13 12.05
CA ARG A 186 -5.47 1.06 12.75
C ARG A 186 -6.33 1.87 11.79
N TYR A 187 -7.60 1.99 12.12
CA TYR A 187 -8.59 2.82 11.42
C TYR A 187 -8.97 4.00 12.31
N GLU A 188 -9.17 5.18 11.72
CA GLU A 188 -9.60 6.37 12.43
C GLU A 188 -10.83 6.99 11.74
N ASN A 189 -11.76 7.52 12.54
CA ASN A 189 -12.88 8.27 12.00
C ASN A 189 -12.44 9.65 11.48
N LYS A 190 -13.36 10.43 10.95
CA LYS A 190 -13.08 11.77 10.41
C LYS A 190 -12.50 12.77 11.42
N ASP A 191 -12.65 12.51 12.72
CA ASP A 191 -12.19 13.35 13.82
C ASP A 191 -10.85 12.83 14.40
N GLY A 192 -10.31 11.73 13.86
CA GLY A 192 -9.06 11.11 14.28
C GLY A 192 -9.18 10.10 15.42
N ASP A 193 -10.41 9.80 15.86
CA ASP A 193 -10.61 8.80 16.91
C ASP A 193 -10.49 7.39 16.34
N PRO A 194 -9.86 6.45 17.07
CA PRO A 194 -9.77 5.06 16.65
C PRO A 194 -11.16 4.43 16.47
N ILE A 195 -11.33 3.69 15.39
CA ILE A 195 -12.54 2.90 15.14
C ILE A 195 -12.32 1.51 15.76
N PRO A 196 -13.23 1.03 16.64
CA PRO A 196 -13.14 -0.31 17.23
C PRO A 196 -13.19 -1.41 16.16
N GLU A 197 -12.45 -2.51 16.36
CA GLU A 197 -12.39 -3.64 15.42
C GLU A 197 -13.77 -4.24 15.10
N GLU A 198 -14.71 -4.24 16.05
CA GLU A 198 -16.09 -4.68 15.85
C GLU A 198 -16.90 -3.81 14.88
N ASP A 199 -16.40 -2.62 14.56
CA ASP A 199 -17.01 -1.66 13.65
C ASP A 199 -16.38 -1.70 12.25
N ILE A 200 -15.37 -2.53 12.04
CA ILE A 200 -14.60 -2.68 10.81
C ILE A 200 -15.00 -3.99 10.14
N ASP A 201 -15.25 -3.98 8.84
CA ASP A 201 -15.61 -5.17 8.08
C ASP A 201 -14.37 -6.07 7.82
N SER A 202 -13.25 -5.45 7.46
CA SER A 202 -11.96 -6.15 7.31
C SER A 202 -11.23 -6.25 8.66
N ARG A 203 -10.74 -7.43 9.02
CA ARG A 203 -10.02 -7.62 10.28
C ARG A 203 -8.53 -7.35 10.13
N PRO A 204 -7.93 -6.44 10.94
CA PRO A 204 -6.49 -6.31 11.06
C PRO A 204 -5.84 -7.61 11.54
N ASN A 205 -4.55 -7.81 11.22
CA ASN A 205 -3.75 -8.99 11.61
C ASN A 205 -4.30 -10.33 11.06
N ASN A 206 -4.76 -10.30 9.82
CA ASN A 206 -5.37 -11.46 9.14
C ASN A 206 -4.44 -12.07 8.06
N SER A 207 -3.15 -11.80 8.13
CA SER A 207 -2.12 -12.28 7.20
C SER A 207 -1.67 -13.71 7.49
#